data_2907acae7f55b48de2d59e5f08a54d3b
#
_entry.id   2907acae7f55b48de2d59e5f08a54d3b
#
_cell.length_a   1.000
_cell.length_b   1.000
_cell.length_c   1.000
_cell.angle_alpha   90.00
_cell.angle_beta   90.00
_cell.angle_gamma   90.00
#
_symmetry.space_group_name_H-M   'P 1'
#
loop_
_entity.id
_entity.type
_entity.pdbx_description
1 polymer ?
#
loop_
_entity_poly.entity_id
_entity_poly.type
_entity_poly.pdbx_seq_one_letter_code
_entity_poly.pdbx_strand_id
1 'polypeptide(L)'
;MKHHSVLLSAALALFAASLFAGGKPKYVFVFIGDGMSTPQRMVAEEFAARIGYGELAMNRLPYHATTRTRSANAIITDSAAAGTAIACGVKTDNAMLGVTPDGTPVDSAAEVAKRAGMKVGIVTTTTINHATPAAFYSHRKNRSELYRVGLDLLASGFDYFAGGGFSGKEDDRSDALYRGNIYDLARKAGYTVATNKAEWAAIRPGGKSLSTFTQKHFGFAIDEDGSRPSLAQLLEKGIEVIDNPNGFFIMCEGGTLDFAGHANDAATNLREVLALDAAVKVSLAFAAKHPEETLVVVTGDHETGGLSMGFVGTGGKFYVERLAAQKISTEQFSERIKGMLRRDIHLSFEQVKPLLTEKFGLVFGGDETNPLRVTAEEEKSLRAALEKDRTYIRQRMADTTAHDVKRRYVFASAARGVLAAHAGVGWSSGSHTALPTLTTAQGAGAEILVGMMENADLGDRLKKLLSK
;
A
#
# COMPACT_ATOMS: atom_id res chain seq x y z
N MET A 1 31.24 -29.17 41.44
CA MET A 1 30.73 -27.89 40.90
C MET A 1 31.24 -27.49 39.49
N LYS A 2 32.32 -28.13 38.96
CA LYS A 2 32.86 -27.77 37.62
C LYS A 2 32.15 -28.48 36.42
N HIS A 3 31.41 -29.59 36.65
CA HIS A 3 30.75 -30.32 35.56
C HIS A 3 29.36 -29.77 35.18
N HIS A 4 28.68 -29.05 36.06
CA HIS A 4 27.37 -28.46 35.75
C HIS A 4 27.47 -27.20 34.91
N SER A 5 28.58 -26.42 35.03
CA SER A 5 28.80 -25.20 34.25
C SER A 5 29.09 -25.47 32.75
N VAL A 6 29.74 -26.63 32.46
CA VAL A 6 30.04 -26.99 31.06
C VAL A 6 28.82 -27.49 30.30
N LEU A 7 27.93 -28.22 30.96
CA LEU A 7 26.69 -28.70 30.37
C LEU A 7 25.68 -27.57 30.12
N LEU A 8 25.63 -26.55 30.99
CA LEU A 8 24.76 -25.40 30.80
C LEU A 8 25.26 -24.48 29.65
N SER A 9 26.60 -24.33 29.55
CA SER A 9 27.21 -23.56 28.45
C SER A 9 27.05 -24.27 27.08
N ALA A 10 27.13 -25.60 27.05
CA ALA A 10 26.90 -26.38 25.82
C ALA A 10 25.42 -26.38 25.42
N ALA A 11 24.48 -26.42 26.37
CA ALA A 11 23.05 -26.32 26.10
C ALA A 11 22.65 -24.92 25.59
N LEU A 12 23.23 -23.85 26.17
CA LEU A 12 23.02 -22.48 25.67
C LEU A 12 23.65 -22.29 24.29
N ALA A 13 24.81 -22.86 24.01
CA ALA A 13 25.44 -22.79 22.70
C ALA A 13 24.69 -23.58 21.63
N LEU A 14 24.12 -24.75 21.98
CA LEU A 14 23.26 -25.53 21.10
C LEU A 14 21.90 -24.85 20.87
N PHE A 15 21.34 -24.19 21.87
CA PHE A 15 20.11 -23.39 21.72
C PHE A 15 20.35 -22.13 20.89
N ALA A 16 21.49 -21.46 21.04
CA ALA A 16 21.92 -20.36 20.19
C ALA A 16 22.24 -20.79 18.76
N ALA A 17 22.83 -21.97 18.57
CA ALA A 17 23.13 -22.51 17.23
C ALA A 17 21.86 -22.96 16.47
N SER A 18 20.83 -23.42 17.15
CA SER A 18 19.52 -23.72 16.53
C SER A 18 18.74 -22.46 16.11
N LEU A 19 19.03 -21.32 16.71
CA LEU A 19 18.48 -20.00 16.31
C LEU A 19 19.11 -19.43 15.02
N PHE A 20 20.23 -20.00 14.53
CA PHE A 20 20.94 -19.53 13.34
C PHE A 20 20.98 -20.53 12.18
N ALA A 21 20.32 -21.67 12.29
CA ALA A 21 20.12 -22.58 11.17
C ALA A 21 18.94 -22.10 10.31
N GLY A 22 19.10 -20.95 9.64
CA GLY A 22 18.11 -20.40 8.72
C GLY A 22 17.86 -21.40 7.59
N GLY A 23 16.80 -22.20 7.69
CA GLY A 23 16.32 -23.08 6.65
C GLY A 23 15.85 -22.28 5.42
N LYS A 24 15.82 -22.93 4.26
CA LYS A 24 15.18 -22.36 3.07
C LYS A 24 13.68 -22.19 3.35
N PRO A 25 13.09 -20.96 3.19
CA PRO A 25 11.68 -20.78 3.39
C PRO A 25 10.89 -21.50 2.28
N LYS A 26 9.86 -22.22 2.67
CA LYS A 26 8.86 -22.84 1.80
C LYS A 26 7.70 -21.90 1.52
N TYR A 27 7.38 -21.06 2.46
CA TYR A 27 6.32 -20.07 2.37
C TYR A 27 6.91 -18.68 2.58
N VAL A 28 6.72 -17.80 1.60
CA VAL A 28 7.28 -16.44 1.64
C VAL A 28 6.19 -15.41 1.45
N PHE A 29 6.09 -14.51 2.41
CA PHE A 29 5.22 -13.34 2.35
C PHE A 29 6.09 -12.08 2.31
N VAL A 30 5.90 -11.25 1.28
CA VAL A 30 6.53 -9.93 1.16
C VAL A 30 5.46 -8.88 1.15
N PHE A 31 5.36 -8.11 2.23
CA PHE A 31 4.44 -7.00 2.35
C PHE A 31 5.13 -5.69 1.97
N ILE A 32 4.47 -4.91 1.13
CA ILE A 32 4.92 -3.57 0.74
C ILE A 32 3.81 -2.57 1.05
N GLY A 33 4.09 -1.63 1.95
CA GLY A 33 3.26 -0.44 2.09
C GLY A 33 3.80 0.63 1.13
N ASP A 34 3.10 0.89 0.03
CA ASP A 34 3.49 1.93 -0.92
C ASP A 34 3.42 3.29 -0.24
N GLY A 35 4.53 4.02 -0.23
CA GLY A 35 4.66 5.29 0.50
C GLY A 35 4.77 5.16 2.03
N MET A 36 4.97 3.96 2.58
CA MET A 36 5.03 3.68 4.01
C MET A 36 6.47 3.66 4.53
N SER A 37 6.84 4.70 5.25
CA SER A 37 8.12 4.77 5.95
C SER A 37 7.92 4.71 7.48
N THR A 38 8.99 4.93 8.21
CA THR A 38 8.97 4.98 9.68
C THR A 38 7.93 5.94 10.24
N PRO A 39 7.76 7.19 9.75
CA PRO A 39 6.73 8.10 10.25
C PRO A 39 5.32 7.51 10.16
N GLN A 40 4.92 6.96 9.01
CA GLN A 40 3.58 6.39 8.82
C GLN A 40 3.33 5.23 9.81
N ARG A 41 4.32 4.33 10.00
CA ARG A 41 4.21 3.21 10.94
C ARG A 41 4.12 3.67 12.40
N MET A 42 4.94 4.65 12.80
CA MET A 42 4.96 5.14 14.19
C MET A 42 3.72 5.95 14.53
N VAL A 43 3.25 6.82 13.61
CA VAL A 43 1.99 7.56 13.83
C VAL A 43 0.80 6.58 13.88
N ALA A 44 0.80 5.54 13.03
CA ALA A 44 -0.25 4.52 13.03
C ALA A 44 -0.23 3.67 14.32
N GLU A 45 0.94 3.35 14.89
CA GLU A 45 1.06 2.68 16.20
C GLU A 45 0.39 3.50 17.31
N GLU A 46 0.70 4.80 17.36
CA GLU A 46 0.10 5.71 18.33
C GLU A 46 -1.43 5.86 18.13
N PHE A 47 -1.87 5.93 16.88
CA PHE A 47 -3.28 5.98 16.54
C PHE A 47 -4.00 4.69 16.94
N ALA A 48 -3.45 3.54 16.58
CA ALA A 48 -3.99 2.21 16.86
C ALA A 48 -4.22 2.00 18.37
N ALA A 49 -3.23 2.39 19.19
CA ALA A 49 -3.34 2.29 20.64
C ALA A 49 -4.52 3.12 21.20
N ARG A 50 -4.74 4.33 20.65
CA ARG A 50 -5.79 5.24 21.16
C ARG A 50 -7.20 4.90 20.68
N ILE A 51 -7.33 4.21 19.54
CA ILE A 51 -8.65 3.77 19.05
C ILE A 51 -9.03 2.35 19.47
N GLY A 52 -8.18 1.69 20.29
CA GLY A 52 -8.43 0.32 20.78
C GLY A 52 -8.13 -0.79 19.77
N TYR A 53 -7.37 -0.51 18.69
CA TYR A 53 -6.89 -1.54 17.75
C TYR A 53 -5.78 -2.40 18.38
N GLY A 54 -5.00 -1.84 19.29
CA GLY A 54 -3.85 -2.48 19.92
C GLY A 54 -2.53 -2.18 19.21
N GLU A 55 -1.53 -3.04 19.41
CA GLU A 55 -0.21 -2.91 18.80
C GLU A 55 -0.22 -3.35 17.33
N LEU A 56 0.62 -2.72 16.51
CA LEU A 56 0.84 -3.16 15.13
C LEU A 56 1.72 -4.41 15.12
N ALA A 57 1.20 -5.51 14.60
CA ALA A 57 1.93 -6.77 14.51
C ALA A 57 3.21 -6.63 13.65
N MET A 58 3.14 -5.83 12.57
CA MET A 58 4.29 -5.56 11.71
C MET A 58 5.47 -4.89 12.43
N ASN A 59 5.23 -4.21 13.57
CA ASN A 59 6.27 -3.55 14.36
C ASN A 59 6.89 -4.48 15.42
N ARG A 60 6.35 -5.69 15.59
CA ARG A 60 6.81 -6.69 16.58
C ARG A 60 7.64 -7.82 15.96
N LEU A 61 7.83 -7.82 14.65
CA LEU A 61 8.70 -8.80 14.00
C LEU A 61 10.14 -8.62 14.47
N PRO A 62 10.89 -9.71 14.80
CA PRO A 62 12.13 -9.61 15.59
C PRO A 62 13.34 -9.05 14.83
N TYR A 63 13.36 -9.13 13.49
CA TYR A 63 14.48 -8.65 12.69
C TYR A 63 14.16 -7.31 12.04
N HIS A 64 15.05 -6.34 12.19
CA HIS A 64 14.81 -4.96 11.77
C HIS A 64 15.96 -4.42 10.92
N ALA A 65 15.62 -3.72 9.84
CA ALA A 65 16.56 -2.99 9.02
C ALA A 65 16.04 -1.59 8.66
N THR A 66 16.94 -0.64 8.55
CA THR A 66 16.68 0.65 7.91
C THR A 66 17.05 0.54 6.44
N THR A 67 16.08 0.79 5.55
CA THR A 67 16.24 0.56 4.10
C THR A 67 16.24 1.88 3.35
N ARG A 68 17.34 2.18 2.64
CA ARG A 68 17.44 3.32 1.74
C ARG A 68 16.77 3.00 0.40
N THR A 69 16.00 3.95 -0.13
CA THR A 69 15.05 3.70 -1.22
C THR A 69 15.43 4.33 -2.56
N ARG A 70 16.53 5.09 -2.64
CA ARG A 70 16.95 5.78 -3.88
C ARG A 70 16.94 4.86 -5.10
N SER A 71 16.57 5.40 -6.27
CA SER A 71 16.72 4.76 -7.56
C SER A 71 18.16 4.89 -8.12
N ALA A 72 18.42 4.38 -9.32
CA ALA A 72 19.74 4.54 -9.95
C ALA A 72 20.00 6.00 -10.34
N ASN A 73 18.98 6.71 -10.84
CA ASN A 73 19.10 8.06 -11.36
C ASN A 73 18.60 9.18 -10.44
N ALA A 74 17.99 8.85 -9.28
CA ALA A 74 17.42 9.87 -8.38
C ALA A 74 17.50 9.46 -6.89
N ILE A 75 17.70 10.46 -6.02
CA ILE A 75 17.65 10.26 -4.55
C ILE A 75 16.20 9.96 -4.12
N ILE A 76 15.22 10.61 -4.73
CA ILE A 76 13.79 10.35 -4.51
C ILE A 76 13.33 9.40 -5.62
N THR A 77 13.01 8.19 -5.24
CA THR A 77 12.55 7.12 -6.14
C THR A 77 11.07 7.28 -6.50
N ASP A 78 10.66 6.62 -7.59
CA ASP A 78 9.25 6.28 -7.83
C ASP A 78 8.98 4.81 -7.47
N SER A 79 7.72 4.40 -7.42
CA SER A 79 7.32 3.03 -7.09
C SER A 79 7.83 1.99 -8.09
N ALA A 80 8.05 2.37 -9.36
CA ALA A 80 8.57 1.44 -10.38
C ALA A 80 10.01 1.02 -10.07
N ALA A 81 10.89 2.00 -9.84
CA ALA A 81 12.29 1.74 -9.52
C ALA A 81 12.45 1.12 -8.13
N ALA A 82 11.67 1.58 -7.15
CA ALA A 82 11.71 1.01 -5.79
C ALA A 82 11.17 -0.43 -5.77
N GLY A 83 10.02 -0.69 -6.41
CA GLY A 83 9.47 -2.02 -6.58
C GLY A 83 10.43 -2.96 -7.32
N THR A 84 11.10 -2.48 -8.38
CA THR A 84 12.14 -3.24 -9.09
C THR A 84 13.32 -3.58 -8.18
N ALA A 85 13.78 -2.64 -7.36
CA ALA A 85 14.86 -2.91 -6.43
C ALA A 85 14.48 -4.00 -5.41
N ILE A 86 13.27 -3.92 -4.83
CA ILE A 86 12.76 -4.91 -3.88
C ILE A 86 12.49 -6.26 -4.56
N ALA A 87 11.96 -6.27 -5.77
CA ALA A 87 11.62 -7.49 -6.48
C ALA A 87 12.85 -8.17 -7.11
N CYS A 88 13.69 -7.39 -7.81
CA CYS A 88 14.75 -7.92 -8.68
C CYS A 88 16.15 -7.84 -8.07
N GLY A 89 16.35 -7.10 -6.96
CA GLY A 89 17.65 -6.95 -6.32
C GLY A 89 18.63 -6.08 -7.10
N VAL A 90 18.13 -5.20 -7.96
CA VAL A 90 18.96 -4.26 -8.75
C VAL A 90 18.37 -2.87 -8.72
N LYS A 91 19.21 -1.84 -8.77
CA LYS A 91 18.76 -0.47 -8.98
C LYS A 91 18.46 -0.24 -10.45
N THR A 92 17.36 0.46 -10.71
CA THR A 92 16.97 0.93 -12.04
C THR A 92 16.62 2.42 -12.02
N ASP A 93 16.39 3.02 -13.17
CA ASP A 93 15.95 4.41 -13.28
C ASP A 93 14.45 4.54 -12.95
N ASN A 94 14.03 5.72 -12.48
CA ASN A 94 12.63 5.99 -12.24
C ASN A 94 11.79 5.67 -13.50
N ALA A 95 10.58 5.16 -13.28
CA ALA A 95 9.63 4.68 -14.27
C ALA A 95 9.96 3.32 -14.93
N MET A 96 11.08 2.69 -14.66
CA MET A 96 11.44 1.37 -15.20
C MET A 96 10.98 0.23 -14.30
N LEU A 97 10.55 -0.89 -14.91
CA LEU A 97 10.04 -2.10 -14.26
C LEU A 97 10.89 -3.31 -14.62
N GLY A 98 11.42 -4.04 -13.62
CA GLY A 98 12.07 -5.34 -13.81
C GLY A 98 13.28 -5.34 -14.76
N VAL A 99 13.89 -4.20 -14.99
CA VAL A 99 15.06 -4.05 -15.89
C VAL A 99 16.17 -3.25 -15.22
N THR A 100 17.40 -3.42 -15.68
CA THR A 100 18.54 -2.54 -15.35
C THR A 100 18.41 -1.18 -16.07
N PRO A 101 19.21 -0.15 -15.75
CA PRO A 101 19.13 1.16 -16.41
C PRO A 101 19.34 1.13 -17.93
N ASP A 102 20.10 0.14 -18.46
CA ASP A 102 20.26 -0.08 -19.90
C ASP A 102 19.05 -0.79 -20.55
N GLY A 103 18.13 -1.31 -19.72
CA GLY A 103 16.91 -2.01 -20.14
C GLY A 103 17.02 -3.51 -20.26
N THR A 104 18.08 -4.11 -19.69
CA THR A 104 18.22 -5.57 -19.63
C THR A 104 17.24 -6.14 -18.58
N PRO A 105 16.36 -7.11 -18.93
CA PRO A 105 15.46 -7.76 -17.99
C PRO A 105 16.21 -8.48 -16.85
N VAL A 106 15.66 -8.40 -15.64
CA VAL A 106 16.21 -9.05 -14.44
C VAL A 106 15.09 -9.78 -13.71
N ASP A 107 15.28 -11.09 -13.49
CA ASP A 107 14.29 -11.88 -12.76
C ASP A 107 13.99 -11.33 -11.36
N SER A 108 12.73 -11.27 -11.05
CA SER A 108 12.23 -10.97 -9.71
C SER A 108 12.32 -12.19 -8.77
N ALA A 109 12.25 -11.95 -7.46
CA ALA A 109 12.12 -13.01 -6.47
C ALA A 109 10.88 -13.89 -6.70
N ALA A 110 9.78 -13.32 -7.20
CA ALA A 110 8.57 -14.05 -7.56
C ALA A 110 8.80 -15.01 -8.75
N GLU A 111 9.53 -14.57 -9.77
CA GLU A 111 9.89 -15.42 -10.91
C GLU A 111 10.90 -16.52 -10.51
N VAL A 112 11.85 -16.19 -9.62
CA VAL A 112 12.75 -17.21 -9.03
C VAL A 112 11.94 -18.25 -8.27
N ALA A 113 10.98 -17.84 -7.42
CA ALA A 113 10.09 -18.75 -6.71
C ALA A 113 9.28 -19.62 -7.67
N LYS A 114 8.73 -19.03 -8.73
CA LYS A 114 7.96 -19.76 -9.76
C LYS A 114 8.81 -20.83 -10.46
N ARG A 115 10.05 -20.51 -10.84
CA ARG A 115 10.99 -21.48 -11.44
C ARG A 115 11.44 -22.57 -10.46
N ALA A 116 11.46 -22.27 -9.16
CA ALA A 116 11.71 -23.27 -8.11
C ALA A 116 10.51 -24.19 -7.84
N GLY A 117 9.41 -24.06 -8.60
CA GLY A 117 8.21 -24.89 -8.47
C GLY A 117 7.21 -24.42 -7.41
N MET A 118 7.44 -23.27 -6.79
CA MET A 118 6.49 -22.64 -5.87
C MET A 118 5.32 -22.03 -6.65
N LYS A 119 4.16 -21.92 -6.04
CA LYS A 119 3.08 -21.08 -6.56
C LYS A 119 3.29 -19.62 -6.19
N VAL A 120 2.80 -18.71 -7.03
CA VAL A 120 3.01 -17.27 -6.83
C VAL A 120 1.69 -16.52 -6.80
N GLY A 121 1.53 -15.66 -5.79
CA GLY A 121 0.41 -14.74 -5.63
C GLY A 121 0.86 -13.29 -5.62
N ILE A 122 0.09 -12.42 -6.25
CA ILE A 122 0.22 -10.96 -6.24
C ILE A 122 -1.10 -10.36 -5.76
N VAL A 123 -1.05 -9.67 -4.64
CA VAL A 123 -2.21 -9.06 -3.98
C VAL A 123 -1.95 -7.58 -3.78
N THR A 124 -2.89 -6.71 -4.13
CA THR A 124 -2.71 -5.26 -4.02
C THR A 124 -4.02 -4.51 -3.81
N THR A 125 -3.98 -3.34 -3.20
CA THR A 125 -5.09 -2.38 -3.18
C THR A 125 -5.02 -1.36 -4.32
N THR A 126 -3.93 -1.31 -5.09
CA THR A 126 -3.86 -0.52 -6.34
C THR A 126 -4.50 -1.27 -7.51
N THR A 127 -4.39 -0.73 -8.73
CA THR A 127 -4.67 -1.49 -9.95
C THR A 127 -3.65 -2.61 -10.11
N ILE A 128 -4.10 -3.76 -10.60
CA ILE A 128 -3.25 -4.95 -10.66
C ILE A 128 -2.01 -4.77 -11.55
N ASN A 129 -2.04 -3.83 -12.48
CA ASN A 129 -0.92 -3.41 -13.33
C ASN A 129 -0.25 -2.09 -12.87
N HIS A 130 -0.44 -1.68 -11.58
CA HIS A 130 0.34 -0.60 -10.99
C HIS A 130 1.82 -0.97 -10.90
N ALA A 131 2.68 0.02 -10.75
CA ALA A 131 4.12 -0.17 -10.85
C ALA A 131 4.69 -1.15 -9.81
N THR A 132 4.26 -1.06 -8.55
CA THR A 132 4.78 -1.90 -7.46
C THR A 132 4.47 -3.38 -7.67
N PRO A 133 3.21 -3.82 -7.89
CA PRO A 133 2.95 -5.22 -8.22
C PRO A 133 3.58 -5.63 -9.55
N ALA A 134 3.59 -4.73 -10.56
CA ALA A 134 4.16 -5.02 -11.87
C ALA A 134 5.67 -5.31 -11.85
N ALA A 135 6.41 -4.72 -10.93
CA ALA A 135 7.85 -4.98 -10.77
C ALA A 135 8.17 -6.45 -10.46
N PHE A 136 7.19 -7.24 -10.02
CA PHE A 136 7.36 -8.67 -9.73
C PHE A 136 7.12 -9.58 -10.94
N TYR A 137 6.56 -9.06 -12.07
CA TYR A 137 6.21 -9.89 -13.23
C TYR A 137 6.41 -9.20 -14.59
N SER A 138 6.85 -7.93 -14.62
CA SER A 138 6.95 -7.16 -15.86
C SER A 138 8.36 -6.57 -16.05
N HIS A 139 8.83 -6.55 -17.32
CA HIS A 139 10.15 -6.04 -17.71
C HIS A 139 9.99 -4.96 -18.77
N ARG A 140 9.79 -3.70 -18.32
CA ARG A 140 9.49 -2.56 -19.19
C ARG A 140 10.34 -1.33 -18.86
N LYS A 141 10.79 -0.62 -19.88
CA LYS A 141 11.47 0.67 -19.72
C LYS A 141 10.55 1.78 -19.24
N ASN A 142 9.22 1.58 -19.31
CA ASN A 142 8.26 2.58 -18.88
C ASN A 142 7.03 1.94 -18.26
N ARG A 143 6.76 2.23 -16.98
CA ARG A 143 5.57 1.79 -16.23
C ARG A 143 4.25 2.24 -16.86
N SER A 144 4.27 3.26 -17.73
CA SER A 144 3.07 3.76 -18.42
C SER A 144 2.66 2.91 -19.63
N GLU A 145 3.41 1.87 -19.99
CA GLU A 145 3.00 0.87 -20.99
C GLU A 145 1.92 -0.08 -20.46
N LEU A 146 0.83 0.49 -19.94
CA LEU A 146 -0.16 -0.15 -19.06
C LEU A 146 -0.80 -1.42 -19.66
N TYR A 147 -1.15 -1.40 -20.95
CA TYR A 147 -1.69 -2.57 -21.64
C TYR A 147 -0.66 -3.70 -21.72
N ARG A 148 0.59 -3.36 -22.04
CA ARG A 148 1.68 -4.32 -22.15
C ARG A 148 2.06 -4.92 -20.79
N VAL A 149 2.01 -4.12 -19.71
CA VAL A 149 2.15 -4.64 -18.34
C VAL A 149 1.04 -5.66 -18.04
N GLY A 150 -0.19 -5.43 -18.52
CA GLY A 150 -1.27 -6.41 -18.44
C GLY A 150 -0.98 -7.71 -19.23
N LEU A 151 -0.32 -7.62 -20.39
CA LEU A 151 0.12 -8.82 -21.13
C LEU A 151 1.23 -9.58 -20.37
N ASP A 152 2.18 -8.86 -19.74
CA ASP A 152 3.26 -9.46 -18.95
C ASP A 152 2.73 -10.20 -17.72
N LEU A 153 1.66 -9.67 -17.07
CA LEU A 153 0.95 -10.36 -16.00
C LEU A 153 0.53 -11.78 -16.45
N LEU A 154 -0.09 -11.90 -17.61
CA LEU A 154 -0.52 -13.19 -18.15
C LEU A 154 0.68 -14.09 -18.54
N ALA A 155 1.73 -13.49 -19.11
CA ALA A 155 2.94 -14.20 -19.51
C ALA A 155 3.73 -14.75 -18.31
N SER A 156 3.66 -14.12 -17.13
CA SER A 156 4.31 -14.60 -15.91
C SER A 156 3.86 -16.00 -15.48
N GLY A 157 2.64 -16.37 -15.83
CA GLY A 157 2.04 -17.63 -15.46
C GLY A 157 1.84 -17.80 -13.94
N PHE A 158 1.86 -16.72 -13.15
CA PHE A 158 1.62 -16.75 -11.71
C PHE A 158 0.21 -17.25 -11.41
N ASP A 159 -0.05 -17.66 -10.17
CA ASP A 159 -1.20 -18.52 -9.85
C ASP A 159 -2.38 -17.73 -9.26
N TYR A 160 -2.12 -16.63 -8.57
CA TYR A 160 -3.16 -15.80 -7.94
C TYR A 160 -2.87 -14.31 -8.12
N PHE A 161 -3.81 -13.61 -8.75
CA PHE A 161 -3.80 -12.16 -8.83
C PHE A 161 -5.09 -11.62 -8.22
N ALA A 162 -4.98 -10.69 -7.28
CA ALA A 162 -6.16 -10.06 -6.68
C ALA A 162 -5.88 -8.58 -6.36
N GLY A 163 -6.79 -7.70 -6.80
CA GLY A 163 -6.62 -6.27 -6.57
C GLY A 163 -7.67 -5.40 -7.23
N GLY A 164 -7.30 -4.15 -7.49
CA GLY A 164 -8.05 -3.26 -8.36
C GLY A 164 -8.06 -3.72 -9.81
N GLY A 165 -8.79 -3.01 -10.67
CA GLY A 165 -8.83 -3.29 -12.10
C GLY A 165 -7.52 -2.97 -12.81
N PHE A 166 -7.60 -2.73 -14.10
CA PHE A 166 -6.45 -2.28 -14.87
C PHE A 166 -6.43 -0.76 -14.98
N SER A 167 -5.27 -0.13 -14.77
CA SER A 167 -5.02 1.24 -15.21
C SER A 167 -4.90 1.26 -16.72
N GLY A 168 -5.33 2.36 -17.35
CA GLY A 168 -5.40 2.44 -18.82
C GLY A 168 -6.62 1.69 -19.36
N LYS A 169 -6.45 1.09 -20.52
CA LYS A 169 -7.49 0.30 -21.20
C LYS A 169 -7.07 -1.16 -21.24
N GLU A 170 -7.88 -2.04 -20.69
CA GLU A 170 -7.71 -3.50 -20.81
C GLU A 170 -7.95 -4.01 -22.24
N ASP A 171 -8.59 -3.19 -23.11
CA ASP A 171 -8.83 -3.42 -24.54
C ASP A 171 -8.21 -2.26 -25.35
N ASP A 172 -6.91 -2.03 -25.19
CA ASP A 172 -6.23 -0.93 -25.89
C ASP A 172 -5.86 -1.29 -27.33
N ARG A 173 -6.83 -1.15 -28.23
CA ARG A 173 -6.69 -1.40 -29.67
C ARG A 173 -5.70 -0.47 -30.38
N SER A 174 -5.27 0.60 -29.72
CA SER A 174 -4.26 1.53 -30.23
C SER A 174 -2.83 1.10 -29.94
N ASP A 175 -2.61 0.13 -29.01
CA ASP A 175 -1.28 -0.39 -28.74
C ASP A 175 -0.77 -1.26 -29.89
N ALA A 176 0.47 -1.02 -30.32
CA ALA A 176 1.10 -1.76 -31.42
C ALA A 176 1.24 -3.28 -31.13
N LEU A 177 1.20 -3.70 -29.87
CA LEU A 177 1.22 -5.10 -29.42
C LEU A 177 -0.16 -5.62 -29.02
N TYR A 178 -1.24 -4.98 -29.47
CA TYR A 178 -2.60 -5.39 -29.14
C TYR A 178 -2.86 -6.86 -29.54
N ARG A 179 -3.43 -7.63 -28.60
CA ARG A 179 -3.74 -9.06 -28.73
C ARG A 179 -5.19 -9.41 -28.36
N GLY A 180 -5.95 -8.43 -27.87
CA GLY A 180 -7.32 -8.63 -27.39
C GLY A 180 -7.54 -8.07 -26.00
N ASN A 181 -8.76 -8.14 -25.50
CA ASN A 181 -9.09 -7.75 -24.14
C ASN A 181 -8.34 -8.63 -23.12
N ILE A 182 -7.70 -8.02 -22.13
CA ILE A 182 -6.85 -8.72 -21.13
C ILE A 182 -7.64 -9.79 -20.38
N TYR A 183 -8.91 -9.55 -20.02
CA TYR A 183 -9.75 -10.55 -19.32
C TYR A 183 -10.05 -11.77 -20.20
N ASP A 184 -10.28 -11.56 -21.50
CA ASP A 184 -10.51 -12.68 -22.44
C ASP A 184 -9.23 -13.48 -22.67
N LEU A 185 -8.09 -12.79 -22.75
CA LEU A 185 -6.78 -13.43 -22.82
C LEU A 185 -6.48 -14.22 -21.53
N ALA A 186 -6.84 -13.67 -20.35
CA ALA A 186 -6.69 -14.38 -19.08
C ALA A 186 -7.50 -15.69 -19.06
N ARG A 187 -8.77 -15.65 -19.49
CA ARG A 187 -9.60 -16.86 -19.59
C ARG A 187 -8.98 -17.90 -20.53
N LYS A 188 -8.48 -17.47 -21.71
CA LYS A 188 -7.78 -18.34 -22.67
C LYS A 188 -6.48 -18.93 -22.09
N ALA A 189 -5.79 -18.20 -21.21
CA ALA A 189 -4.60 -18.66 -20.50
C ALA A 189 -4.90 -19.54 -19.28
N GLY A 190 -6.17 -19.91 -19.06
CA GLY A 190 -6.60 -20.80 -18.00
C GLY A 190 -6.85 -20.14 -16.64
N TYR A 191 -6.98 -18.81 -16.60
CA TYR A 191 -7.36 -18.11 -15.37
C TYR A 191 -8.87 -18.12 -15.16
N THR A 192 -9.30 -18.45 -13.95
CA THR A 192 -10.64 -18.08 -13.46
C THR A 192 -10.64 -16.57 -13.21
N VAL A 193 -11.45 -15.84 -14.00
CA VAL A 193 -11.59 -14.38 -13.86
C VAL A 193 -12.79 -14.09 -12.98
N ALA A 194 -12.58 -13.36 -11.89
CA ALA A 194 -13.61 -12.88 -10.97
C ALA A 194 -13.63 -11.36 -10.94
N THR A 195 -14.81 -10.77 -11.12
CA THR A 195 -14.99 -9.31 -11.17
C THR A 195 -15.89 -8.78 -10.04
N ASN A 196 -16.35 -9.67 -9.18
CA ASN A 196 -17.14 -9.34 -8.00
C ASN A 196 -16.86 -10.31 -6.84
N LYS A 197 -17.34 -9.96 -5.65
CA LYS A 197 -17.09 -10.71 -4.41
C LYS A 197 -17.66 -12.14 -4.46
N ALA A 198 -18.79 -12.38 -5.12
CA ALA A 198 -19.40 -13.71 -5.20
C ALA A 198 -18.60 -14.66 -6.10
N GLU A 199 -18.18 -14.19 -7.29
CA GLU A 199 -17.31 -14.94 -8.20
C GLU A 199 -15.97 -15.27 -7.52
N TRP A 200 -15.37 -14.28 -6.84
CA TRP A 200 -14.12 -14.46 -6.11
C TRP A 200 -14.25 -15.49 -4.98
N ALA A 201 -15.32 -15.42 -4.19
CA ALA A 201 -15.57 -16.37 -3.11
C ALA A 201 -15.70 -17.82 -3.63
N ALA A 202 -16.18 -17.99 -4.86
CA ALA A 202 -16.35 -19.28 -5.51
C ALA A 202 -15.07 -19.88 -6.11
N ILE A 203 -13.94 -19.14 -6.14
CA ILE A 203 -12.66 -19.65 -6.64
C ILE A 203 -12.22 -20.85 -5.80
N ARG A 204 -11.82 -21.93 -6.47
CA ARG A 204 -11.39 -23.18 -5.86
C ARG A 204 -9.86 -23.27 -5.79
N PRO A 205 -9.30 -23.98 -4.79
CA PRO A 205 -7.86 -24.26 -4.71
C PRO A 205 -7.33 -24.98 -5.95
N GLY A 206 -6.06 -24.74 -6.27
CA GLY A 206 -5.29 -25.48 -7.29
C GLY A 206 -5.30 -24.87 -8.69
N GLY A 207 -6.24 -23.97 -9.01
CA GLY A 207 -6.29 -23.27 -10.30
C GLY A 207 -5.52 -21.96 -10.33
N LYS A 208 -5.46 -21.31 -11.50
CA LYS A 208 -5.02 -19.92 -11.65
C LYS A 208 -6.22 -18.99 -11.57
N SER A 209 -6.07 -17.82 -10.93
CA SER A 209 -7.14 -16.82 -10.85
C SER A 209 -6.65 -15.39 -10.99
N LEU A 210 -7.50 -14.56 -11.60
CA LEU A 210 -7.36 -13.12 -11.72
C LEU A 210 -8.64 -12.47 -11.20
N SER A 211 -8.54 -11.79 -10.06
CA SER A 211 -9.67 -11.18 -9.37
C SER A 211 -9.52 -9.66 -9.31
N THR A 212 -10.48 -8.95 -9.91
CA THR A 212 -10.52 -7.48 -9.91
C THR A 212 -11.91 -7.00 -9.53
N PHE A 213 -12.00 -6.06 -8.59
CA PHE A 213 -13.29 -5.65 -7.98
C PHE A 213 -13.73 -4.26 -8.38
N THR A 214 -12.89 -3.50 -9.05
CA THR A 214 -13.11 -2.12 -9.46
C THR A 214 -12.50 -1.90 -10.84
N GLN A 215 -12.86 -0.79 -11.49
CA GLN A 215 -12.20 -0.38 -12.74
C GLN A 215 -10.90 0.42 -12.49
N LYS A 216 -10.60 0.73 -11.22
CA LYS A 216 -9.44 1.50 -10.77
C LYS A 216 -8.80 0.78 -9.58
N HIS A 217 -8.05 1.51 -8.76
CA HIS A 217 -7.61 1.04 -7.44
C HIS A 217 -8.82 0.78 -6.51
N PHE A 218 -8.62 0.06 -5.43
CA PHE A 218 -9.59 -0.03 -4.35
C PHE A 218 -9.88 1.38 -3.79
N GLY A 219 -11.09 1.61 -3.29
CA GLY A 219 -11.31 2.74 -2.40
C GLY A 219 -10.52 2.54 -1.11
N PHE A 220 -10.37 3.59 -0.34
CA PHE A 220 -9.62 3.53 0.91
C PHE A 220 -10.31 2.69 1.98
N ALA A 221 -9.55 2.17 2.93
CA ALA A 221 -10.07 1.39 4.06
C ALA A 221 -11.08 2.17 4.92
N ILE A 222 -10.91 3.50 5.02
CA ILE A 222 -11.87 4.38 5.73
C ILE A 222 -13.26 4.44 5.04
N ASP A 223 -13.33 4.16 3.73
CA ASP A 223 -14.53 4.20 2.91
C ASP A 223 -15.14 2.81 2.69
N GLU A 224 -14.64 1.79 3.37
CA GLU A 224 -15.03 0.40 3.15
C GLU A 224 -16.47 0.16 3.62
N ASP A 225 -17.30 -0.39 2.71
CA ASP A 225 -18.74 -0.64 2.94
C ASP A 225 -19.08 -2.14 2.90
N GLY A 226 -18.08 -3.01 2.80
CA GLY A 226 -18.24 -4.46 2.72
C GLY A 226 -18.62 -5.00 1.34
N SER A 227 -18.77 -4.15 0.32
CA SER A 227 -19.12 -4.56 -1.05
C SER A 227 -18.00 -5.36 -1.74
N ARG A 228 -16.77 -5.21 -1.26
CA ARG A 228 -15.58 -5.92 -1.74
C ARG A 228 -14.83 -6.58 -0.59
N PRO A 229 -13.91 -7.53 -0.86
CA PRO A 229 -13.04 -8.08 0.18
C PRO A 229 -12.00 -7.05 0.64
N SER A 230 -11.61 -7.12 1.92
CA SER A 230 -10.47 -6.37 2.46
C SER A 230 -9.14 -6.97 1.97
N LEU A 231 -8.02 -6.23 2.14
CA LEU A 231 -6.68 -6.74 1.80
C LEU A 231 -6.35 -8.04 2.55
N ALA A 232 -6.73 -8.11 3.83
CA ALA A 232 -6.55 -9.32 4.65
C ALA A 232 -7.34 -10.51 4.09
N GLN A 233 -8.59 -10.30 3.65
CA GLN A 233 -9.41 -11.34 3.03
C GLN A 233 -8.86 -11.77 1.66
N LEU A 234 -8.33 -10.84 0.87
CA LEU A 234 -7.67 -11.18 -0.41
C LEU A 234 -6.45 -12.06 -0.17
N LEU A 235 -5.63 -11.75 0.85
CA LEU A 235 -4.48 -12.56 1.22
C LEU A 235 -4.89 -13.94 1.72
N GLU A 236 -5.88 -14.03 2.62
CA GLU A 236 -6.39 -15.29 3.16
C GLU A 236 -6.88 -16.21 2.04
N LYS A 237 -7.65 -15.66 1.09
CA LYS A 237 -8.09 -16.40 -0.10
C LYS A 237 -6.92 -16.79 -1.00
N GLY A 238 -5.92 -15.91 -1.15
CA GLY A 238 -4.70 -16.23 -1.88
C GLY A 238 -3.98 -17.44 -1.30
N ILE A 239 -3.80 -17.50 0.01
CA ILE A 239 -3.24 -18.66 0.70
C ILE A 239 -4.07 -19.92 0.40
N GLU A 240 -5.41 -19.86 0.58
CA GLU A 240 -6.30 -21.00 0.28
C GLU A 240 -6.14 -21.53 -1.15
N VAL A 241 -6.02 -20.62 -2.14
CA VAL A 241 -5.99 -20.99 -3.55
C VAL A 241 -4.64 -21.59 -3.97
N ILE A 242 -3.53 -21.07 -3.41
CA ILE A 242 -2.19 -21.45 -3.89
C ILE A 242 -1.40 -22.34 -2.92
N ASP A 243 -1.91 -22.63 -1.72
CA ASP A 243 -1.23 -23.56 -0.82
C ASP A 243 -1.06 -24.93 -1.47
N ASN A 244 0.17 -25.46 -1.36
CA ASN A 244 0.56 -26.69 -2.02
C ASN A 244 1.84 -27.29 -1.41
N PRO A 245 2.17 -28.57 -1.66
CA PRO A 245 3.36 -29.21 -1.10
C PRO A 245 4.70 -28.54 -1.39
N ASN A 246 4.82 -27.80 -2.50
CA ASN A 246 6.06 -27.10 -2.87
C ASN A 246 6.16 -25.69 -2.26
N GLY A 247 5.13 -25.23 -1.57
CA GLY A 247 5.06 -23.91 -0.97
C GLY A 247 4.68 -22.80 -1.96
N PHE A 248 4.74 -21.55 -1.48
CA PHE A 248 4.34 -20.39 -2.26
C PHE A 248 5.15 -19.13 -1.93
N PHE A 249 5.12 -18.20 -2.86
CA PHE A 249 5.56 -16.81 -2.69
C PHE A 249 4.34 -15.89 -2.87
N ILE A 250 4.04 -15.02 -1.90
CA ILE A 250 3.01 -13.98 -2.03
C ILE A 250 3.63 -12.61 -1.81
N MET A 251 3.47 -11.72 -2.79
CA MET A 251 3.60 -10.28 -2.58
C MET A 251 2.23 -9.70 -2.25
N CYS A 252 2.15 -8.91 -1.17
CA CYS A 252 0.93 -8.27 -0.70
C CYS A 252 1.18 -6.78 -0.48
N GLU A 253 0.46 -5.94 -1.22
CA GLU A 253 0.67 -4.49 -1.23
C GLU A 253 -0.52 -3.73 -0.64
N GLY A 254 -0.22 -2.85 0.34
CA GLY A 254 -1.08 -1.77 0.76
C GLY A 254 -0.78 -0.51 -0.08
N GLY A 255 -1.24 -0.49 -1.33
CA GLY A 255 -0.79 0.51 -2.29
C GLY A 255 -1.58 1.83 -2.23
N THR A 256 -2.83 1.80 -1.78
CA THR A 256 -3.64 3.02 -1.57
C THR A 256 -3.11 3.92 -0.45
N LEU A 257 -2.20 3.41 0.38
CA LEU A 257 -1.49 4.19 1.41
C LEU A 257 -0.71 5.36 0.78
N ASP A 258 -0.02 5.14 -0.35
CA ASP A 258 0.67 6.19 -1.10
C ASP A 258 -0.28 7.30 -1.57
N PHE A 259 -1.44 6.94 -2.09
CA PHE A 259 -2.43 7.92 -2.55
C PHE A 259 -2.95 8.79 -1.40
N ALA A 260 -3.14 8.20 -0.22
CA ALA A 260 -3.48 8.95 1.01
C ALA A 260 -2.32 9.86 1.44
N GLY A 261 -1.07 9.42 1.30
CA GLY A 261 0.15 10.22 1.52
C GLY A 261 0.23 11.41 0.57
N HIS A 262 0.07 11.19 -0.74
CA HIS A 262 0.01 12.25 -1.75
C HIS A 262 -1.12 13.26 -1.51
N ALA A 263 -2.24 12.79 -0.96
CA ALA A 263 -3.34 13.66 -0.55
C ALA A 263 -3.06 14.36 0.79
N ASN A 264 -2.00 14.03 1.54
CA ASN A 264 -1.74 14.42 2.91
C ASN A 264 -2.95 14.11 3.85
N ASP A 265 -3.68 13.03 3.59
CA ASP A 265 -4.86 12.62 4.36
C ASP A 265 -4.44 11.66 5.48
N ALA A 266 -4.08 12.24 6.64
CA ALA A 266 -3.55 11.48 7.76
C ALA A 266 -4.50 10.39 8.26
N ALA A 267 -5.77 10.70 8.44
CA ALA A 267 -6.75 9.74 8.95
C ALA A 267 -6.97 8.55 8.00
N THR A 268 -6.94 8.80 6.70
CA THR A 268 -7.01 7.76 5.67
C THR A 268 -5.71 6.97 5.62
N ASN A 269 -4.55 7.65 5.57
CA ASN A 269 -3.22 7.02 5.53
C ASN A 269 -3.01 6.04 6.70
N LEU A 270 -3.34 6.47 7.93
CA LEU A 270 -3.20 5.60 9.10
C LEU A 270 -4.10 4.36 9.04
N ARG A 271 -5.33 4.48 8.51
CA ARG A 271 -6.21 3.32 8.32
C ARG A 271 -5.73 2.36 7.23
N GLU A 272 -5.04 2.86 6.21
CA GLU A 272 -4.35 2.01 5.23
C GLU A 272 -3.22 1.21 5.88
N VAL A 273 -2.45 1.82 6.81
CA VAL A 273 -1.43 1.09 7.60
C VAL A 273 -2.08 0.00 8.45
N LEU A 274 -3.23 0.30 9.10
CA LEU A 274 -3.96 -0.72 9.88
C LEU A 274 -4.50 -1.85 8.99
N ALA A 275 -4.96 -1.54 7.77
CA ALA A 275 -5.43 -2.55 6.82
C ALA A 275 -4.29 -3.47 6.34
N LEU A 276 -3.10 -2.92 6.13
CA LEU A 276 -1.89 -3.70 5.83
C LEU A 276 -1.49 -4.57 7.03
N ASP A 277 -1.51 -4.02 8.25
CA ASP A 277 -1.22 -4.78 9.48
C ASP A 277 -2.20 -5.94 9.70
N ALA A 278 -3.48 -5.74 9.35
CA ALA A 278 -4.46 -6.83 9.39
C ALA A 278 -4.09 -7.97 8.43
N ALA A 279 -3.56 -7.66 7.24
CA ALA A 279 -3.05 -8.66 6.32
C ALA A 279 -1.77 -9.33 6.84
N VAL A 280 -0.87 -8.56 7.47
CA VAL A 280 0.31 -9.15 8.16
C VAL A 280 -0.12 -10.13 9.25
N LYS A 281 -1.14 -9.81 10.04
CA LYS A 281 -1.68 -10.74 11.07
C LYS A 281 -2.17 -12.06 10.47
N VAL A 282 -2.75 -12.07 9.27
CA VAL A 282 -3.12 -13.30 8.54
C VAL A 282 -1.88 -14.14 8.25
N SER A 283 -0.81 -13.55 7.74
CA SER A 283 0.44 -14.28 7.46
C SER A 283 1.11 -14.81 8.73
N LEU A 284 1.05 -14.07 9.84
CA LEU A 284 1.60 -14.52 11.13
C LEU A 284 0.78 -15.68 11.72
N ALA A 285 -0.54 -15.68 11.54
CA ALA A 285 -1.39 -16.81 11.92
C ALA A 285 -1.09 -18.07 11.08
N PHE A 286 -0.72 -17.90 9.80
CA PHE A 286 -0.21 -18.99 8.97
C PHE A 286 1.19 -19.43 9.44
N ALA A 287 2.11 -18.50 9.66
CA ALA A 287 3.46 -18.77 10.12
C ALA A 287 3.50 -19.53 11.47
N ALA A 288 2.55 -19.26 12.36
CA ALA A 288 2.43 -19.98 13.63
C ALA A 288 2.15 -21.50 13.46
N LYS A 289 1.59 -21.88 12.30
CA LYS A 289 1.36 -23.30 11.95
C LYS A 289 2.55 -23.92 11.21
N HIS A 290 3.42 -23.09 10.63
CA HIS A 290 4.58 -23.47 9.82
C HIS A 290 5.84 -22.66 10.23
N PRO A 291 6.24 -22.65 11.51
CA PRO A 291 7.21 -21.70 12.05
C PRO A 291 8.61 -21.81 11.43
N GLU A 292 9.04 -23.03 11.09
CA GLU A 292 10.38 -23.30 10.53
C GLU A 292 10.45 -23.14 9.00
N GLU A 293 9.29 -22.97 8.33
CA GLU A 293 9.18 -22.97 6.87
C GLU A 293 8.71 -21.63 6.32
N THR A 294 8.28 -20.68 7.17
CA THR A 294 7.66 -19.42 6.73
C THR A 294 8.60 -18.24 6.95
N LEU A 295 8.72 -17.41 5.93
CA LEU A 295 9.35 -16.10 6.00
C LEU A 295 8.29 -15.01 5.79
N VAL A 296 8.21 -14.07 6.72
CA VAL A 296 7.37 -12.87 6.63
C VAL A 296 8.27 -11.65 6.62
N VAL A 297 8.13 -10.81 5.59
CA VAL A 297 8.87 -9.55 5.44
C VAL A 297 7.89 -8.42 5.23
N VAL A 298 8.05 -7.31 5.95
CA VAL A 298 7.25 -6.09 5.81
C VAL A 298 8.17 -4.90 5.57
N THR A 299 7.96 -4.17 4.48
CA THR A 299 8.75 -3.00 4.12
C THR A 299 7.86 -1.91 3.49
N GLY A 300 8.43 -0.75 3.22
CA GLY A 300 7.88 0.23 2.28
C GLY A 300 8.82 0.37 1.09
N ASP A 301 8.31 0.81 -0.02
CA ASP A 301 9.10 1.08 -1.21
C ASP A 301 9.72 2.48 -1.18
N HIS A 302 9.02 3.48 -0.66
CA HIS A 302 9.48 4.84 -0.34
C HIS A 302 8.61 5.47 0.74
N GLU A 303 8.89 6.71 1.09
CA GLU A 303 8.02 7.55 1.91
C GLU A 303 7.24 8.52 1.00
N THR A 304 5.99 8.83 1.40
CA THR A 304 5.15 9.81 0.71
C THR A 304 4.54 10.81 1.67
N GLY A 305 4.74 12.09 1.35
CA GLY A 305 4.12 13.22 2.05
C GLY A 305 5.01 13.89 3.09
N GLY A 306 6.05 13.24 3.57
CA GLY A 306 6.89 13.77 4.65
C GLY A 306 6.08 13.95 5.95
N LEU A 307 5.38 12.87 6.37
CA LEU A 307 4.55 12.86 7.57
C LEU A 307 5.36 13.13 8.83
N SER A 308 4.84 13.96 9.73
CA SER A 308 5.47 14.20 11.03
C SER A 308 4.44 14.22 12.17
N MET A 309 4.88 13.70 13.33
CA MET A 309 4.20 13.87 14.62
C MET A 309 4.65 15.19 15.25
N GLY A 310 3.70 16.12 15.41
CA GLY A 310 4.03 17.49 15.79
C GLY A 310 4.57 18.32 14.63
N PHE A 311 4.21 19.57 14.58
CA PHE A 311 4.69 20.52 13.58
C PHE A 311 4.65 21.95 14.16
N VAL A 312 5.18 22.90 13.40
CA VAL A 312 5.29 24.30 13.84
C VAL A 312 3.97 24.87 14.39
N GLY A 313 2.82 24.50 13.79
CA GLY A 313 1.49 24.99 14.21
C GLY A 313 1.01 24.50 15.58
N THR A 314 1.57 23.40 16.11
CA THR A 314 1.18 22.85 17.42
C THR A 314 2.26 22.95 18.49
N GLY A 315 3.44 23.46 18.17
CA GLY A 315 4.55 23.60 19.12
C GLY A 315 4.94 22.27 19.80
N GLY A 316 4.89 21.17 19.07
CA GLY A 316 5.23 19.82 19.56
C GLY A 316 4.09 19.06 20.25
N LYS A 317 2.89 19.62 20.33
CA LYS A 317 1.71 18.90 20.82
C LYS A 317 1.19 17.93 19.76
N PHE A 318 0.71 16.77 20.22
CA PHE A 318 0.24 15.68 19.35
C PHE A 318 -1.00 15.00 19.96
N TYR A 319 -2.08 14.92 19.19
CA TYR A 319 -3.40 14.42 19.60
C TYR A 319 -3.98 13.53 18.49
N VAL A 320 -3.27 12.47 18.15
CA VAL A 320 -3.59 11.61 16.99
C VAL A 320 -4.98 11.00 17.07
N GLU A 321 -5.51 10.77 18.26
CA GLU A 321 -6.87 10.26 18.50
C GLU A 321 -7.96 11.13 17.86
N ARG A 322 -7.71 12.43 17.65
CA ARG A 322 -8.65 13.34 16.99
C ARG A 322 -8.91 12.95 15.53
N LEU A 323 -7.95 12.28 14.89
CA LEU A 323 -8.10 11.76 13.53
C LEU A 323 -9.17 10.65 13.43
N ALA A 324 -9.57 10.04 14.56
CA ALA A 324 -10.67 9.07 14.60
C ALA A 324 -12.03 9.71 14.24
N ALA A 325 -12.15 11.03 14.35
CA ALA A 325 -13.35 11.76 13.96
C ALA A 325 -13.60 11.78 12.45
N GLN A 326 -12.56 11.60 11.61
CA GLN A 326 -12.73 11.48 10.16
C GLN A 326 -13.32 10.11 9.80
N LYS A 327 -14.40 10.12 9.01
CA LYS A 327 -15.20 8.93 8.62
C LYS A 327 -15.35 8.78 7.11
N ILE A 328 -14.53 9.48 6.34
CA ILE A 328 -14.55 9.47 4.88
C ILE A 328 -13.18 9.92 4.37
N SER A 329 -12.69 9.35 3.29
CA SER A 329 -11.47 9.87 2.65
C SER A 329 -11.68 11.25 2.04
N THR A 330 -10.60 12.00 1.89
CA THR A 330 -10.62 13.28 1.15
C THR A 330 -11.11 13.09 -0.28
N GLU A 331 -10.80 11.96 -0.91
CA GLU A 331 -11.23 11.64 -2.28
C GLU A 331 -12.75 11.48 -2.35
N GLN A 332 -13.32 10.60 -1.53
CA GLN A 332 -14.76 10.35 -1.50
C GLN A 332 -15.55 11.61 -1.08
N PHE A 333 -15.03 12.37 -0.12
CA PHE A 333 -15.66 13.62 0.26
C PHE A 333 -15.61 14.65 -0.88
N SER A 334 -14.49 14.72 -1.61
CA SER A 334 -14.37 15.56 -2.81
C SER A 334 -15.42 15.21 -3.87
N GLU A 335 -15.60 13.93 -4.19
CA GLU A 335 -16.61 13.49 -5.16
C GLU A 335 -18.05 13.79 -4.67
N ARG A 336 -18.31 13.66 -3.37
CA ARG A 336 -19.62 14.02 -2.78
C ARG A 336 -19.91 15.53 -2.96
N ILE A 337 -18.97 16.40 -2.59
CA ILE A 337 -19.12 17.86 -2.73
C ILE A 337 -19.27 18.26 -4.20
N LYS A 338 -18.46 17.69 -5.09
CA LYS A 338 -18.55 17.86 -6.53
C LYS A 338 -19.94 17.48 -7.07
N GLY A 339 -20.47 16.35 -6.64
CA GLY A 339 -21.81 15.92 -7.00
C GLY A 339 -22.90 16.89 -6.51
N MET A 340 -22.74 17.46 -5.31
CA MET A 340 -23.66 18.46 -4.78
C MET A 340 -23.58 19.78 -5.57
N LEU A 341 -22.37 20.29 -5.85
CA LEU A 341 -22.15 21.52 -6.64
C LEU A 341 -22.64 21.40 -8.08
N ARG A 342 -22.58 20.19 -8.68
CA ARG A 342 -23.13 19.94 -10.03
C ARG A 342 -24.66 19.98 -10.05
N ARG A 343 -25.31 19.55 -8.96
CA ARG A 343 -26.79 19.60 -8.82
C ARG A 343 -27.29 20.98 -8.43
N ASP A 344 -26.54 21.66 -7.56
CA ASP A 344 -26.86 23.02 -7.11
C ASP A 344 -25.58 23.86 -7.02
N ILE A 345 -25.35 24.69 -8.04
CA ILE A 345 -24.16 25.56 -8.11
C ILE A 345 -24.21 26.67 -7.04
N HIS A 346 -25.37 26.93 -6.43
CA HIS A 346 -25.55 27.90 -5.35
C HIS A 346 -25.44 27.29 -3.95
N LEU A 347 -25.08 25.99 -3.84
CA LEU A 347 -24.89 25.27 -2.58
C LEU A 347 -24.10 26.13 -1.57
N SER A 348 -24.74 26.53 -0.48
CA SER A 348 -24.16 27.43 0.53
C SER A 348 -23.24 26.67 1.50
N PHE A 349 -22.34 27.39 2.17
CA PHE A 349 -21.51 26.80 3.24
C PHE A 349 -22.37 26.25 4.39
N GLU A 350 -23.45 26.92 4.76
CA GLU A 350 -24.37 26.46 5.82
C GLU A 350 -24.99 25.09 5.50
N GLN A 351 -25.26 24.82 4.22
CA GLN A 351 -25.79 23.51 3.78
C GLN A 351 -24.75 22.40 3.83
N VAL A 352 -23.44 22.69 3.69
CA VAL A 352 -22.38 21.69 3.77
C VAL A 352 -21.76 21.56 5.19
N LYS A 353 -21.98 22.53 6.04
CA LYS A 353 -21.48 22.57 7.42
C LYS A 353 -21.85 21.33 8.25
N PRO A 354 -23.10 20.81 8.22
CA PRO A 354 -23.45 19.55 8.90
C PRO A 354 -22.65 18.35 8.41
N LEU A 355 -22.24 18.31 7.13
CA LEU A 355 -21.39 17.23 6.60
C LEU A 355 -19.96 17.30 7.14
N LEU A 356 -19.43 18.50 7.38
CA LEU A 356 -18.12 18.66 8.03
C LEU A 356 -18.14 18.12 9.45
N THR A 357 -19.22 18.39 10.19
CA THR A 357 -19.41 17.82 11.54
C THR A 357 -19.57 16.30 11.48
N GLU A 358 -20.43 15.78 10.60
CA GLU A 358 -20.66 14.35 10.46
C GLU A 358 -19.41 13.57 10.04
N LYS A 359 -18.66 14.10 9.06
CA LYS A 359 -17.57 13.36 8.38
C LYS A 359 -16.18 13.65 8.90
N PHE A 360 -15.97 14.80 9.55
CA PHE A 360 -14.65 15.18 10.10
C PHE A 360 -14.71 15.52 11.60
N GLY A 361 -15.89 15.47 12.23
CA GLY A 361 -16.06 15.82 13.64
C GLY A 361 -15.90 17.31 13.94
N LEU A 362 -15.78 18.17 12.93
CA LEU A 362 -15.56 19.60 13.11
C LEU A 362 -16.77 20.27 13.75
N VAL A 363 -16.54 21.06 14.80
CA VAL A 363 -17.57 21.72 15.60
C VAL A 363 -17.57 23.21 15.30
N PHE A 364 -18.73 23.76 14.93
CA PHE A 364 -18.92 25.17 14.60
C PHE A 364 -19.69 25.88 15.70
N GLY A 365 -19.04 26.80 16.41
CA GLY A 365 -19.62 27.47 17.57
C GLY A 365 -19.62 26.60 18.84
N GLY A 366 -20.39 26.96 19.83
CA GLY A 366 -20.55 26.22 21.08
C GLY A 366 -19.37 26.35 22.04
N ASP A 367 -19.07 25.26 22.76
CA ASP A 367 -18.06 25.18 23.80
C ASP A 367 -16.66 25.49 23.27
N GLU A 368 -15.99 26.50 23.83
CA GLU A 368 -14.65 26.93 23.46
C GLU A 368 -13.58 25.91 23.83
N THR A 369 -13.86 24.99 24.73
CA THR A 369 -12.94 23.94 25.15
C THR A 369 -12.97 22.70 24.24
N ASN A 370 -13.92 22.63 23.29
CA ASN A 370 -14.03 21.51 22.38
C ASN A 370 -12.77 21.42 21.50
N PRO A 371 -12.04 20.31 21.53
CA PRO A 371 -10.76 20.17 20.81
C PRO A 371 -10.89 20.16 19.29
N LEU A 372 -12.09 19.98 18.73
CA LEU A 372 -12.38 20.02 17.29
C LEU A 372 -13.22 21.26 16.90
N ARG A 373 -13.27 22.28 17.78
CA ARG A 373 -13.92 23.54 17.48
C ARG A 373 -13.16 24.30 16.41
N VAL A 374 -13.86 24.62 15.34
CA VAL A 374 -13.36 25.41 14.21
C VAL A 374 -13.24 26.87 14.63
N THR A 375 -12.08 27.46 14.46
CA THR A 375 -11.85 28.89 14.69
C THR A 375 -12.50 29.75 13.59
N ALA A 376 -12.67 31.04 13.84
CA ALA A 376 -13.20 31.96 12.84
C ALA A 376 -12.32 32.02 11.57
N GLU A 377 -11.01 31.92 11.71
CA GLU A 377 -10.06 31.94 10.57
C GLU A 377 -10.13 30.64 9.76
N GLU A 378 -10.27 29.49 10.43
CA GLU A 378 -10.47 28.21 9.75
C GLU A 378 -11.82 28.17 9.02
N GLU A 379 -12.91 28.65 9.64
CA GLU A 379 -14.21 28.74 8.96
C GLU A 379 -14.13 29.66 7.74
N LYS A 380 -13.47 30.80 7.82
CA LYS A 380 -13.22 31.70 6.69
C LYS A 380 -12.45 30.98 5.57
N SER A 381 -11.44 30.19 5.92
CA SER A 381 -10.65 29.42 4.96
C SER A 381 -11.48 28.31 4.29
N LEU A 382 -12.34 27.61 5.06
CA LEU A 382 -13.27 26.61 4.53
C LEU A 382 -14.30 27.24 3.57
N ARG A 383 -14.88 28.39 3.89
CA ARG A 383 -15.79 29.14 3.02
C ARG A 383 -15.13 29.53 1.70
N ALA A 384 -13.91 30.05 1.78
CA ALA A 384 -13.13 30.43 0.60
C ALA A 384 -12.76 29.20 -0.27
N ALA A 385 -12.50 28.06 0.34
CA ALA A 385 -12.22 26.80 -0.37
C ALA A 385 -13.46 26.27 -1.12
N LEU A 386 -14.65 26.32 -0.53
CA LEU A 386 -15.90 25.94 -1.19
C LEU A 386 -16.19 26.86 -2.39
N GLU A 387 -15.94 28.17 -2.25
CA GLU A 387 -16.13 29.13 -3.34
C GLU A 387 -15.18 28.86 -4.53
N LYS A 388 -13.93 28.46 -4.25
CA LYS A 388 -12.97 28.04 -5.30
C LYS A 388 -13.48 26.81 -6.07
N ASP A 389 -14.01 25.79 -5.35
CA ASP A 389 -14.55 24.60 -5.99
C ASP A 389 -15.81 24.92 -6.79
N ARG A 390 -16.70 25.80 -6.28
CA ARG A 390 -17.88 26.30 -7.01
C ARG A 390 -17.48 26.99 -8.30
N THR A 391 -16.52 27.91 -8.25
CA THR A 391 -16.03 28.64 -9.41
C THR A 391 -15.48 27.67 -10.46
N TYR A 392 -14.72 26.68 -10.04
CA TYR A 392 -14.18 25.65 -10.92
C TYR A 392 -15.30 24.82 -11.59
N ILE A 393 -16.28 24.33 -10.83
CA ILE A 393 -17.42 23.57 -11.37
C ILE A 393 -18.21 24.41 -12.37
N ARG A 394 -18.48 25.70 -12.05
CA ARG A 394 -19.19 26.61 -12.97
C ARG A 394 -18.45 26.78 -14.30
N GLN A 395 -17.14 26.95 -14.27
CA GLN A 395 -16.31 27.03 -15.47
C GLN A 395 -16.38 25.76 -16.30
N ARG A 396 -16.30 24.58 -15.66
CA ARG A 396 -16.40 23.28 -16.33
C ARG A 396 -17.79 23.00 -16.92
N MET A 397 -18.85 23.50 -16.32
CA MET A 397 -20.21 23.40 -16.88
C MET A 397 -20.40 24.30 -18.10
N ALA A 398 -19.66 25.42 -18.17
CA ALA A 398 -19.70 26.36 -19.30
C ALA A 398 -18.83 25.90 -20.46
N ASP A 399 -17.73 25.18 -20.19
CA ASP A 399 -16.78 24.69 -21.21
C ASP A 399 -16.45 23.19 -20.97
N THR A 400 -17.13 22.34 -21.75
CA THR A 400 -16.97 20.88 -21.70
C THR A 400 -15.70 20.39 -22.42
N THR A 401 -15.03 21.25 -23.19
CA THR A 401 -13.81 20.89 -23.95
C THR A 401 -12.53 21.07 -23.13
N ALA A 402 -12.58 21.77 -22.01
CA ALA A 402 -11.45 21.94 -21.12
C ALA A 402 -10.95 20.57 -20.61
N HIS A 403 -9.76 20.14 -21.05
CA HIS A 403 -9.13 18.91 -20.59
C HIS A 403 -8.97 18.91 -19.08
N ASP A 404 -9.14 17.73 -18.49
CA ASP A 404 -9.09 17.50 -17.04
C ASP A 404 -7.69 17.86 -16.49
N VAL A 405 -7.51 19.11 -16.10
CA VAL A 405 -6.41 19.46 -15.22
C VAL A 405 -6.72 18.74 -13.91
N LYS A 406 -5.85 17.82 -13.48
CA LYS A 406 -5.92 17.12 -12.19
C LYS A 406 -5.98 18.14 -11.04
N ARG A 407 -7.12 18.77 -10.85
CA ARG A 407 -7.31 19.76 -9.79
C ARG A 407 -7.81 19.01 -8.55
N ARG A 408 -6.99 19.00 -7.52
CA ARG A 408 -7.38 18.58 -6.18
C ARG A 408 -8.47 19.54 -5.72
N TYR A 409 -9.67 19.02 -5.40
CA TYR A 409 -10.73 19.83 -4.85
C TYR A 409 -10.29 20.45 -3.53
N VAL A 410 -10.39 21.78 -3.47
CA VAL A 410 -9.73 22.56 -2.42
C VAL A 410 -10.49 22.44 -1.11
N PHE A 411 -11.82 22.32 -1.17
CA PHE A 411 -12.69 22.29 0.01
C PHE A 411 -12.45 21.04 0.89
N ALA A 412 -12.43 19.86 0.27
CA ALA A 412 -12.14 18.62 0.99
C ALA A 412 -10.74 18.63 1.61
N SER A 413 -9.75 19.16 0.88
CA SER A 413 -8.38 19.32 1.37
C SER A 413 -8.29 20.31 2.53
N ALA A 414 -9.09 21.38 2.52
CA ALA A 414 -9.14 22.33 3.63
C ALA A 414 -9.77 21.69 4.88
N ALA A 415 -10.87 20.94 4.74
CA ALA A 415 -11.53 20.26 5.86
C ALA A 415 -10.57 19.27 6.55
N ARG A 416 -9.91 18.41 5.78
CA ARG A 416 -8.88 17.49 6.25
C ARG A 416 -7.73 18.24 6.94
N GLY A 417 -7.28 19.37 6.34
CA GLY A 417 -6.18 20.18 6.87
C GLY A 417 -6.49 20.76 8.25
N VAL A 418 -7.71 21.22 8.47
CA VAL A 418 -8.17 21.68 9.80
C VAL A 418 -8.08 20.54 10.82
N LEU A 419 -8.60 19.35 10.50
CA LEU A 419 -8.55 18.21 11.41
C LEU A 419 -7.10 17.76 11.70
N ALA A 420 -6.23 17.68 10.67
CA ALA A 420 -4.83 17.32 10.83
C ALA A 420 -4.06 18.32 11.71
N ALA A 421 -4.33 19.62 11.55
CA ALA A 421 -3.76 20.66 12.39
C ALA A 421 -4.19 20.50 13.86
N HIS A 422 -5.47 20.26 14.12
CA HIS A 422 -5.98 20.00 15.47
C HIS A 422 -5.40 18.72 16.08
N ALA A 423 -5.08 17.72 15.26
CA ALA A 423 -4.43 16.48 15.69
C ALA A 423 -2.91 16.62 15.92
N GLY A 424 -2.30 17.72 15.48
CA GLY A 424 -0.85 17.92 15.61
C GLY A 424 -0.04 17.11 14.59
N VAL A 425 -0.62 16.80 13.44
CA VAL A 425 0.02 16.07 12.34
C VAL A 425 0.40 17.03 11.23
N GLY A 426 1.66 16.97 10.80
CA GLY A 426 2.22 17.80 9.74
C GLY A 426 2.69 17.00 8.54
N TRP A 427 2.81 17.70 7.41
CA TRP A 427 3.31 17.17 6.15
C TRP A 427 4.26 18.16 5.50
N SER A 428 5.37 17.66 4.96
CA SER A 428 6.38 18.52 4.32
C SER A 428 6.25 18.54 2.79
N SER A 429 5.53 17.60 2.20
CA SER A 429 5.42 17.44 0.74
C SER A 429 4.05 16.90 0.36
N GLY A 430 3.67 17.00 -0.91
CA GLY A 430 2.61 16.23 -1.54
C GLY A 430 3.16 15.19 -2.50
N SER A 431 4.45 14.84 -2.38
CA SER A 431 5.19 13.90 -3.23
C SER A 431 6.01 12.95 -2.37
N HIS A 432 6.73 12.04 -3.02
CA HIS A 432 7.67 11.17 -2.30
C HIS A 432 8.80 11.97 -1.66
N THR A 433 9.38 11.41 -0.60
CA THR A 433 10.58 11.94 0.05
C THR A 433 11.69 10.88 0.08
N ALA A 434 12.91 11.31 0.44
CA ALA A 434 14.06 10.41 0.54
C ALA A 434 14.22 9.77 1.95
N LEU A 435 13.19 9.84 2.80
CA LEU A 435 13.24 9.19 4.11
C LEU A 435 13.35 7.67 3.96
N PRO A 436 14.26 7.03 4.72
CA PRO A 436 14.43 5.58 4.65
C PRO A 436 13.21 4.86 5.22
N THR A 437 12.90 3.69 4.67
CA THR A 437 11.82 2.84 5.17
C THR A 437 12.31 1.90 6.26
N LEU A 438 11.39 1.44 7.12
CA LEU A 438 11.64 0.41 8.10
C LEU A 438 11.25 -0.95 7.50
N THR A 439 12.22 -1.85 7.36
CA THR A 439 11.98 -3.25 7.02
C THR A 439 11.97 -4.07 8.30
N THR A 440 10.95 -4.91 8.47
CA THR A 440 10.87 -5.87 9.59
C THR A 440 10.62 -7.27 9.06
N ALA A 441 11.16 -8.28 9.72
CA ALA A 441 11.04 -9.65 9.25
C ALA A 441 10.96 -10.66 10.40
N GLN A 442 10.39 -11.85 10.10
CA GLN A 442 10.31 -12.99 10.99
C GLN A 442 10.37 -14.30 10.22
N GLY A 443 10.96 -15.33 10.83
CA GLY A 443 10.91 -16.72 10.36
C GLY A 443 12.15 -17.16 9.58
N ALA A 444 11.99 -18.17 8.73
CA ALA A 444 13.09 -18.86 8.06
C ALA A 444 13.92 -17.91 7.16
N GLY A 445 15.19 -17.70 7.48
CA GLY A 445 16.11 -16.85 6.74
C GLY A 445 15.97 -15.34 7.04
N ALA A 446 15.13 -14.94 7.99
CA ALA A 446 14.90 -13.52 8.32
C ALA A 446 16.13 -12.85 8.96
N GLU A 447 17.04 -13.59 9.56
CA GLU A 447 18.25 -13.11 10.25
C GLU A 447 19.20 -12.33 9.34
N ILE A 448 19.11 -12.52 8.02
CA ILE A 448 19.91 -11.74 7.04
C ILE A 448 19.33 -10.35 6.75
N LEU A 449 18.10 -10.06 7.20
CA LEU A 449 17.38 -8.82 6.93
C LEU A 449 17.52 -7.83 8.10
N VAL A 450 18.76 -7.45 8.41
CA VAL A 450 19.09 -6.58 9.55
C VAL A 450 20.05 -5.46 9.18
N GLY A 451 20.10 -4.42 10.02
CA GLY A 451 21.01 -3.30 9.92
C GLY A 451 20.57 -2.24 8.92
N MET A 452 21.52 -1.58 8.28
CA MET A 452 21.24 -0.59 7.22
C MET A 452 21.50 -1.23 5.87
N MET A 453 20.57 -1.14 4.94
CA MET A 453 20.66 -1.72 3.60
C MET A 453 20.06 -0.81 2.52
N GLU A 454 20.39 -1.06 1.27
CA GLU A 454 19.66 -0.54 0.11
C GLU A 454 18.41 -1.42 -0.15
N ASN A 455 17.38 -0.88 -0.77
CA ASN A 455 16.21 -1.69 -1.15
C ASN A 455 16.55 -2.81 -2.15
N ALA A 456 17.61 -2.64 -2.95
CA ALA A 456 18.13 -3.71 -3.83
C ALA A 456 18.74 -4.86 -3.04
N ASP A 457 19.36 -4.60 -1.87
CA ASP A 457 19.90 -5.68 -1.02
C ASP A 457 18.78 -6.61 -0.53
N LEU A 458 17.59 -6.08 -0.28
CA LEU A 458 16.42 -6.88 0.11
C LEU A 458 16.04 -7.87 -1.00
N GLY A 459 15.90 -7.39 -2.25
CA GLY A 459 15.58 -8.25 -3.39
C GLY A 459 16.65 -9.31 -3.68
N ASP A 460 17.93 -8.93 -3.61
CA ASP A 460 19.05 -9.87 -3.78
C ASP A 460 19.05 -10.96 -2.69
N ARG A 461 18.84 -10.58 -1.42
CA ARG A 461 18.74 -11.52 -0.30
C ARG A 461 17.54 -12.47 -0.45
N LEU A 462 16.37 -11.96 -0.85
CA LEU A 462 15.19 -12.80 -1.13
C LEU A 462 15.48 -13.83 -2.24
N LYS A 463 16.07 -13.39 -3.37
CA LYS A 463 16.42 -14.31 -4.46
C LYS A 463 17.42 -15.39 -4.01
N LYS A 464 18.42 -15.05 -3.22
CA LYS A 464 19.38 -16.01 -2.66
C LYS A 464 18.72 -17.04 -1.76
N LEU A 465 17.76 -16.64 -0.92
CA LEU A 465 16.97 -17.57 -0.09
C LEU A 465 16.14 -18.53 -0.94
N LEU A 466 15.57 -18.05 -2.03
CA LEU A 466 14.71 -18.84 -2.93
C LEU A 466 15.51 -19.77 -3.87
N SER A 467 16.75 -19.44 -4.18
CA SER A 467 17.60 -20.20 -5.12
C SER A 467 18.33 -21.37 -4.47
N LYS A 468 18.47 -21.39 -3.15
CA LYS A 468 19.11 -22.50 -2.40
C LYS A 468 18.14 -23.66 -2.30
#